data_cfc1a34cbbb23c63114e7178565985b9
#
_entry.id   cfc1a34cbbb23c63114e7178565985b9
#
_cell.length_a   1.000
_cell.length_b   1.000
_cell.length_c   1.000
_cell.angle_alpha   90.00
_cell.angle_beta   90.00
_cell.angle_gamma   90.00
#
_symmetry.space_group_name_H-M   'P 1'
#
loop_
_entity.id
_entity.type
_entity.pdbx_description
1 polymer ?
#
loop_
_entity_poly.entity_id
_entity_poly.type
_entity_poly.pdbx_seq_one_letter_code
_entity_poly.pdbx_strand_id
1 'polypeptide(L)'
;MSTKSDDTAGASKRARFLSRLEPFRGLNPEELERIADEIIERDISAGEAVLVESGPPGAELYIVHSGSVELAHKEAVVAVLTSGEIFGYPTLLTGLAPEFTARAREDGRLYCIPSDVALAFLSRPDGVRFVAGNLRERLIQSASTMLALPDVRTRPVTSLVRSDPLFCEPDTSIHDAAQLLMDAGRSAILVRTRDGLGIVTDVDFRDKVVVGGIASDAPVARIMTSPVHTIGAEVLAPEASIAMMVSGVNHLPVLDYDGNVVGILSASNLMALDARSPFALRRSLSQARDVDALAGAAQDIPGLFVDLLDANLDAPALTRIITVLCDTMTARLLEIAIDEHGEPPVPYAWLAFGSCARTELTLASDQDNGLAYDDTDDPSVDEYFRLLAVDVNAGLARCGFVADPHGVLARTAQWRMPLSKWKMVFEYCLEGKDLDRLARASVAFDYRQVAGELYIDKVLTDIMREAPAHPRFMRGLHQLGFNIPSPLGFRGRLVGYVDIKKNGLVRMQNLARYWAFTHGITADSTLERLVAVAEVEGRDPMNEDDRSLREAFTSMLHLQLRHHANAIRNGRPLDNIIDTSTLRPLDHANLQEALRLVAAEQKRFPFLPRL
;
A
#
# COMPACT_ATOMS: atom_id res chain seq x y z
N MET A 1 15.62 -52.87 19.23
CA MET A 1 16.52 -51.69 19.47
C MET A 1 16.87 -50.92 18.18
N SER A 2 16.01 -50.97 17.16
CA SER A 2 16.33 -50.32 15.83
C SER A 2 15.45 -49.10 15.52
N THR A 3 14.39 -48.81 16.27
CA THR A 3 13.43 -47.75 15.97
C THR A 3 13.80 -46.36 16.55
N LYS A 4 14.60 -46.28 17.61
CA LYS A 4 15.04 -45.02 18.23
C LYS A 4 16.18 -44.30 17.50
N SER A 5 16.95 -44.98 16.65
CA SER A 5 18.07 -44.38 15.92
C SER A 5 17.64 -43.68 14.62
N ASP A 6 16.54 -44.12 13.99
CA ASP A 6 16.01 -43.51 12.77
C ASP A 6 15.21 -42.22 13.09
N ASP A 7 14.55 -42.18 14.23
CA ASP A 7 13.74 -41.01 14.68
C ASP A 7 14.63 -39.80 15.01
N THR A 8 15.77 -40.04 15.67
CA THR A 8 16.74 -38.99 16.01
C THR A 8 17.44 -38.36 14.80
N ALA A 9 17.70 -39.16 13.76
CA ALA A 9 18.26 -38.69 12.51
C ALA A 9 17.25 -37.86 11.68
N GLY A 10 15.96 -38.21 11.77
CA GLY A 10 14.84 -37.48 11.18
C GLY A 10 14.62 -36.11 11.83
N ALA A 11 14.57 -36.06 13.17
CA ALA A 11 14.42 -34.84 13.93
C ALA A 11 15.56 -33.83 13.66
N SER A 12 16.80 -34.29 13.59
CA SER A 12 17.96 -33.44 13.27
C SER A 12 17.91 -32.85 11.84
N LYS A 13 17.30 -33.56 10.86
CA LYS A 13 17.08 -33.04 9.50
C LYS A 13 15.96 -31.97 9.50
N ARG A 14 14.85 -32.21 10.20
CA ARG A 14 13.74 -31.27 10.34
C ARG A 14 14.19 -30.00 11.07
N ALA A 15 14.93 -30.12 12.18
CA ALA A 15 15.50 -28.97 12.90
C ALA A 15 16.43 -28.12 12.03
N ARG A 16 17.28 -28.76 11.20
CA ARG A 16 18.16 -28.06 10.24
C ARG A 16 17.37 -27.36 9.13
N PHE A 17 16.24 -27.91 8.71
CA PHE A 17 15.36 -27.27 7.74
C PHE A 17 14.69 -26.04 8.37
N LEU A 18 14.12 -26.18 9.57
CA LEU A 18 13.48 -25.08 10.30
C LEU A 18 14.44 -23.93 10.59
N SER A 19 15.69 -24.20 10.98
CA SER A 19 16.68 -23.18 11.33
C SER A 19 16.97 -22.17 10.21
N ARG A 20 16.62 -22.48 8.98
CA ARG A 20 16.79 -21.62 7.79
C ARG A 20 15.60 -20.69 7.53
N LEU A 21 14.47 -20.96 8.19
CA LEU A 21 13.20 -20.28 7.95
C LEU A 21 12.93 -19.24 9.05
N GLU A 22 12.44 -18.08 8.66
CA GLU A 22 11.71 -17.23 9.57
C GLU A 22 10.38 -17.92 9.95
N PRO A 23 9.92 -17.97 11.18
CA PRO A 23 10.37 -17.28 12.41
C PRO A 23 11.31 -18.12 13.30
N PHE A 24 11.89 -19.20 12.80
CA PHE A 24 12.66 -20.17 13.60
C PHE A 24 14.15 -19.80 13.80
N ARG A 25 14.67 -18.82 13.02
CA ARG A 25 16.10 -18.42 13.06
C ARG A 25 16.60 -17.97 14.43
N GLY A 26 15.72 -17.41 15.25
CA GLY A 26 16.07 -16.90 16.59
C GLY A 26 15.97 -17.94 17.71
N LEU A 27 15.56 -19.18 17.40
CA LEU A 27 15.41 -20.24 18.39
C LEU A 27 16.75 -20.93 18.69
N ASN A 28 16.95 -21.33 19.95
CA ASN A 28 18.10 -22.13 20.30
C ASN A 28 17.99 -23.59 19.79
N PRO A 29 19.08 -24.35 19.69
CA PRO A 29 19.07 -25.71 19.14
C PRO A 29 18.12 -26.66 19.85
N GLU A 30 18.00 -26.59 21.18
CA GLU A 30 17.12 -27.47 21.98
C GLU A 30 15.64 -27.17 21.69
N GLU A 31 15.30 -25.90 21.48
CA GLU A 31 13.93 -25.50 21.10
C GLU A 31 13.59 -25.94 19.67
N LEU A 32 14.53 -25.82 18.75
CA LEU A 32 14.37 -26.28 17.37
C LEU A 32 14.18 -27.80 17.30
N GLU A 33 14.97 -28.56 18.07
CA GLU A 33 14.82 -30.03 18.14
C GLU A 33 13.46 -30.41 18.73
N ARG A 34 13.02 -29.74 19.80
CA ARG A 34 11.69 -30.00 20.40
C ARG A 34 10.54 -29.72 19.43
N ILE A 35 10.60 -28.63 18.65
CA ILE A 35 9.59 -28.34 17.63
C ILE A 35 9.69 -29.39 16.49
N ALA A 36 10.88 -29.76 16.09
CA ALA A 36 11.12 -30.76 15.04
C ALA A 36 10.60 -32.16 15.40
N ASP A 37 10.60 -32.51 16.69
CA ASP A 37 10.05 -33.77 17.18
C ASP A 37 8.52 -33.81 17.10
N GLU A 38 7.86 -32.65 17.24
CA GLU A 38 6.38 -32.52 17.18
C GLU A 38 5.85 -32.37 15.73
N ILE A 39 6.74 -32.29 14.72
CA ILE A 39 6.34 -32.17 13.31
C ILE A 39 5.71 -33.47 12.83
N ILE A 40 4.50 -33.36 12.29
CA ILE A 40 3.83 -34.41 11.53
C ILE A 40 4.09 -34.19 10.06
N GLU A 41 4.70 -35.18 9.40
CA GLU A 41 4.89 -35.16 7.94
C GLU A 41 3.61 -35.62 7.25
N ARG A 42 3.08 -34.81 6.34
CA ARG A 42 1.87 -35.10 5.56
C ARG A 42 2.18 -35.03 4.07
N ASP A 43 2.03 -36.15 3.38
CA ASP A 43 2.05 -36.18 1.92
C ASP A 43 0.72 -35.61 1.39
N ILE A 44 0.79 -34.78 0.37
CA ILE A 44 -0.36 -34.15 -0.30
C ILE A 44 -0.34 -34.48 -1.79
N SER A 45 -1.51 -34.70 -2.36
CA SER A 45 -1.68 -34.99 -3.79
C SER A 45 -2.16 -33.75 -4.54
N ALA A 46 -1.79 -33.64 -5.82
CA ALA A 46 -2.26 -32.56 -6.68
C ALA A 46 -3.79 -32.40 -6.64
N GLY A 47 -4.27 -31.17 -6.39
CA GLY A 47 -5.68 -30.84 -6.24
C GLY A 47 -6.25 -31.03 -4.82
N GLU A 48 -5.50 -31.61 -3.88
CA GLU A 48 -5.96 -31.79 -2.49
C GLU A 48 -6.06 -30.44 -1.77
N ALA A 49 -7.22 -30.15 -1.16
CA ALA A 49 -7.41 -28.98 -0.32
C ALA A 49 -6.96 -29.25 1.13
N VAL A 50 -5.99 -28.48 1.61
CA VAL A 50 -5.44 -28.54 2.97
C VAL A 50 -6.25 -27.66 3.92
N LEU A 51 -6.62 -26.46 3.47
CA LEU A 51 -7.55 -25.56 4.13
C LEU A 51 -8.64 -25.14 3.12
N VAL A 52 -9.84 -24.92 3.59
CA VAL A 52 -10.98 -24.50 2.75
C VAL A 52 -11.47 -23.16 3.23
N GLU A 53 -11.61 -22.20 2.31
CA GLU A 53 -12.18 -20.86 2.57
C GLU A 53 -13.54 -20.98 3.25
N SER A 54 -13.75 -20.19 4.32
CA SER A 54 -14.96 -20.22 5.16
C SER A 54 -15.24 -21.59 5.82
N GLY A 55 -14.30 -22.53 5.77
CA GLY A 55 -14.37 -23.83 6.46
C GLY A 55 -13.98 -23.72 7.93
N PRO A 56 -13.85 -24.85 8.64
CA PRO A 56 -13.41 -24.85 10.03
C PRO A 56 -12.00 -24.27 10.17
N PRO A 57 -11.68 -23.58 11.29
CA PRO A 57 -10.32 -23.10 11.55
C PRO A 57 -9.30 -24.23 11.48
N GLY A 58 -8.12 -23.95 10.91
CA GLY A 58 -7.02 -24.91 10.87
C GLY A 58 -6.51 -25.22 12.29
N ALA A 59 -6.19 -26.48 12.54
CA ALA A 59 -5.64 -26.93 13.82
C ALA A 59 -4.10 -27.01 13.84
N GLU A 60 -3.45 -26.67 12.73
CA GLU A 60 -2.01 -26.85 12.52
C GLU A 60 -1.43 -25.65 11.77
N LEU A 61 -0.12 -25.42 11.99
CA LEU A 61 0.69 -24.57 11.16
C LEU A 61 1.34 -25.42 10.07
N TYR A 62 1.24 -24.97 8.83
CA TYR A 62 1.74 -25.72 7.69
C TYR A 62 2.98 -25.08 7.10
N ILE A 63 4.00 -25.88 6.77
CA ILE A 63 5.21 -25.47 6.06
C ILE A 63 5.35 -26.35 4.82
N VAL A 64 5.50 -25.76 3.67
CA VAL A 64 5.76 -26.51 2.44
C VAL A 64 7.18 -27.07 2.50
N HIS A 65 7.31 -28.39 2.61
CA HIS A 65 8.62 -29.07 2.55
C HIS A 65 9.03 -29.34 1.10
N SER A 66 8.12 -29.86 0.28
CA SER A 66 8.32 -30.10 -1.16
C SER A 66 7.00 -29.96 -1.91
N GLY A 67 7.06 -29.69 -3.20
CA GLY A 67 5.91 -29.36 -4.03
C GLY A 67 5.51 -27.89 -3.90
N SER A 68 4.29 -27.57 -4.32
CA SER A 68 3.73 -26.22 -4.23
C SER A 68 2.26 -26.24 -3.84
N VAL A 69 1.85 -25.19 -3.09
CA VAL A 69 0.47 -25.00 -2.61
C VAL A 69 -0.05 -23.65 -3.10
N GLU A 70 -1.18 -23.64 -3.77
CA GLU A 70 -1.87 -22.41 -4.13
C GLU A 70 -2.80 -21.95 -3.02
N LEU A 71 -2.84 -20.66 -2.77
CA LEU A 71 -3.87 -20.02 -1.97
C LEU A 71 -4.89 -19.37 -2.92
N ALA A 72 -6.16 -19.77 -2.81
CA ALA A 72 -7.23 -19.23 -3.66
C ALA A 72 -8.31 -18.56 -2.80
N HIS A 73 -8.82 -17.41 -3.27
CA HIS A 73 -9.98 -16.72 -2.72
C HIS A 73 -11.08 -16.70 -3.79
N LYS A 74 -12.26 -17.25 -3.47
CA LYS A 74 -13.37 -17.38 -4.43
C LYS A 74 -12.93 -17.95 -5.79
N GLU A 75 -12.13 -19.03 -5.73
CA GLU A 75 -11.52 -19.74 -6.87
C GLU A 75 -10.41 -18.99 -7.63
N ALA A 76 -10.13 -17.73 -7.29
CA ALA A 76 -9.00 -17.00 -7.86
C ALA A 76 -7.73 -17.31 -7.07
N VAL A 77 -6.67 -17.78 -7.74
CA VAL A 77 -5.36 -18.04 -7.11
C VAL A 77 -4.71 -16.71 -6.73
N VAL A 78 -4.47 -16.53 -5.44
CA VAL A 78 -3.92 -15.29 -4.83
C VAL A 78 -2.42 -15.38 -4.61
N ALA A 79 -1.92 -16.59 -4.31
CA ALA A 79 -0.50 -16.85 -4.12
C ALA A 79 -0.19 -18.31 -4.39
N VAL A 80 1.07 -18.60 -4.72
CA VAL A 80 1.61 -19.95 -4.80
C VAL A 80 2.77 -20.04 -3.82
N LEU A 81 2.67 -20.96 -2.88
CA LEU A 81 3.64 -21.21 -1.85
C LEU A 81 4.55 -22.36 -2.28
N THR A 82 5.85 -22.19 -2.10
CA THR A 82 6.90 -23.13 -2.43
C THR A 82 7.66 -23.59 -1.20
N SER A 83 8.64 -24.46 -1.36
CA SER A 83 9.41 -25.01 -0.25
C SER A 83 9.98 -23.94 0.68
N GLY A 84 9.71 -24.07 1.97
CA GLY A 84 10.10 -23.16 3.05
C GLY A 84 9.02 -22.14 3.41
N GLU A 85 7.98 -21.99 2.63
CA GLU A 85 6.91 -21.03 2.94
C GLU A 85 5.87 -21.61 3.91
N ILE A 86 5.30 -20.71 4.73
CA ILE A 86 4.48 -21.06 5.89
C ILE A 86 3.06 -20.50 5.72
N PHE A 87 2.04 -21.31 6.01
CA PHE A 87 0.64 -20.89 5.96
C PHE A 87 -0.20 -21.50 7.10
N GLY A 88 -1.46 -21.07 7.24
CA GLY A 88 -2.37 -21.54 8.29
C GLY A 88 -2.28 -20.76 9.60
N TYR A 89 -1.23 -19.95 9.83
CA TYR A 89 -1.09 -19.16 11.06
C TYR A 89 -2.19 -18.10 11.29
N PRO A 90 -2.81 -17.45 10.29
CA PRO A 90 -3.89 -16.50 10.56
C PRO A 90 -5.07 -17.17 11.27
N THR A 91 -5.48 -18.36 10.84
CA THR A 91 -6.60 -19.08 11.46
C THR A 91 -6.25 -19.61 12.86
N LEU A 92 -4.98 -19.97 13.08
CA LEU A 92 -4.51 -20.39 14.41
C LEU A 92 -4.52 -19.25 15.41
N LEU A 93 -4.09 -18.06 14.99
CA LEU A 93 -3.98 -16.89 15.86
C LEU A 93 -5.33 -16.26 16.16
N THR A 94 -6.26 -16.28 15.19
CA THR A 94 -7.56 -15.61 15.32
C THR A 94 -8.68 -16.56 15.74
N GLY A 95 -8.52 -17.87 15.55
CA GLY A 95 -9.59 -18.85 15.72
C GLY A 95 -10.72 -18.73 14.69
N LEU A 96 -10.55 -17.85 13.67
CA LEU A 96 -11.54 -17.63 12.63
C LEU A 96 -11.39 -18.61 11.48
N ALA A 97 -12.42 -18.72 10.65
CA ALA A 97 -12.40 -19.50 9.42
C ALA A 97 -11.30 -19.01 8.47
N PRO A 98 -10.68 -19.91 7.67
CA PRO A 98 -9.70 -19.53 6.67
C PRO A 98 -10.28 -18.55 5.65
N GLU A 99 -9.52 -17.50 5.33
CA GLU A 99 -9.88 -16.52 4.29
C GLU A 99 -9.55 -17.03 2.88
N PHE A 100 -8.73 -18.09 2.78
CA PHE A 100 -8.27 -18.68 1.54
C PHE A 100 -8.41 -20.21 1.56
N THR A 101 -8.70 -20.79 0.41
CA THR A 101 -8.50 -22.22 0.19
C THR A 101 -7.04 -22.47 -0.13
N ALA A 102 -6.36 -23.30 0.67
CA ALA A 102 -5.01 -23.78 0.38
C ALA A 102 -5.10 -25.14 -0.29
N ARG A 103 -4.66 -25.25 -1.56
CA ARG A 103 -4.74 -26.45 -2.39
C ARG A 103 -3.38 -26.82 -2.95
N ALA A 104 -3.03 -28.10 -2.92
CA ALA A 104 -1.82 -28.60 -3.56
C ALA A 104 -1.91 -28.45 -5.09
N ARG A 105 -0.90 -27.85 -5.72
CA ARG A 105 -0.80 -27.75 -7.19
C ARG A 105 -0.19 -29.00 -7.81
N GLU A 106 0.65 -29.67 -7.06
CA GLU A 106 1.38 -30.87 -7.44
C GLU A 106 1.56 -31.76 -6.22
N ASP A 107 1.95 -33.01 -6.43
CA ASP A 107 2.26 -33.93 -5.34
C ASP A 107 3.43 -33.37 -4.53
N GLY A 108 3.31 -33.41 -3.21
CA GLY A 108 4.32 -32.82 -2.34
C GLY A 108 4.19 -33.27 -0.90
N ARG A 109 4.92 -32.60 -0.02
CA ARG A 109 4.93 -32.89 1.41
C ARG A 109 4.87 -31.60 2.22
N LEU A 110 4.04 -31.64 3.25
CA LEU A 110 3.93 -30.59 4.26
C LEU A 110 4.55 -31.06 5.58
N TYR A 111 5.13 -30.12 6.31
CA TYR A 111 5.40 -30.22 7.73
C TYR A 111 4.26 -29.51 8.46
N CYS A 112 3.54 -30.27 9.29
CA CYS A 112 2.41 -29.81 10.08
C CYS A 112 2.87 -29.67 11.54
N ILE A 113 2.74 -28.49 12.13
CA ILE A 113 3.07 -28.22 13.52
C ILE A 113 1.76 -28.03 14.28
N PRO A 114 1.48 -28.80 15.34
CA PRO A 114 0.27 -28.68 16.14
C PRO A 114 0.08 -27.26 16.70
N SER A 115 -1.18 -26.85 16.86
CA SER A 115 -1.55 -25.46 17.23
C SER A 115 -0.93 -24.97 18.53
N ASP A 116 -0.87 -25.83 19.56
CA ASP A 116 -0.29 -25.52 20.87
C ASP A 116 1.22 -25.23 20.79
N VAL A 117 1.94 -26.03 20.01
CA VAL A 117 3.38 -25.84 19.73
C VAL A 117 3.58 -24.58 18.87
N ALA A 118 2.77 -24.39 17.81
CA ALA A 118 2.83 -23.24 16.92
C ALA A 118 2.59 -21.92 17.65
N LEU A 119 1.52 -21.85 18.45
CA LEU A 119 1.16 -20.65 19.22
C LEU A 119 2.23 -20.28 20.25
N ALA A 120 2.91 -21.26 20.84
CA ALA A 120 3.96 -21.04 21.84
C ALA A 120 5.15 -20.23 21.26
N PHE A 121 5.56 -20.46 20.02
CA PHE A 121 6.65 -19.69 19.41
C PHE A 121 6.15 -18.47 18.61
N LEU A 122 4.95 -18.53 18.00
CA LEU A 122 4.36 -17.37 17.29
C LEU A 122 4.05 -16.21 18.24
N SER A 123 3.79 -16.49 19.52
CA SER A 123 3.55 -15.47 20.56
C SER A 123 4.84 -14.80 21.05
N ARG A 124 6.02 -15.23 20.65
CA ARG A 124 7.31 -14.60 21.01
C ARG A 124 7.61 -13.39 20.12
N PRO A 125 8.51 -12.50 20.53
CA PRO A 125 8.86 -11.30 19.74
C PRO A 125 9.25 -11.61 18.28
N ASP A 126 9.97 -12.70 18.04
CA ASP A 126 10.38 -13.12 16.68
C ASP A 126 9.21 -13.69 15.88
N GLY A 127 8.33 -14.46 16.52
CA GLY A 127 7.09 -14.94 15.93
C GLY A 127 6.13 -13.80 15.59
N VAL A 128 5.98 -12.85 16.50
CA VAL A 128 5.17 -11.65 16.28
C VAL A 128 5.73 -10.81 15.13
N ARG A 129 7.06 -10.65 15.04
CA ARG A 129 7.70 -9.97 13.89
C ARG A 129 7.48 -10.70 12.58
N PHE A 130 7.57 -12.02 12.57
CA PHE A 130 7.27 -12.85 11.40
C PHE A 130 5.80 -12.68 10.97
N VAL A 131 4.86 -12.78 11.89
CA VAL A 131 3.43 -12.59 11.61
C VAL A 131 3.17 -11.19 11.08
N ALA A 132 3.73 -10.16 11.73
CA ALA A 132 3.60 -8.77 11.30
C ALA A 132 4.31 -8.50 9.96
N GLY A 133 5.47 -9.09 9.72
CA GLY A 133 6.22 -9.01 8.46
C GLY A 133 5.48 -9.72 7.32
N ASN A 134 5.04 -10.94 7.54
CA ASN A 134 4.25 -11.70 6.56
C ASN A 134 2.82 -11.16 6.40
N LEU A 135 2.20 -10.63 7.46
CA LEU A 135 0.94 -9.90 7.32
C LEU A 135 1.17 -8.61 6.51
N ARG A 136 2.27 -7.94 6.74
CA ARG A 136 2.70 -6.76 5.96
C ARG A 136 3.08 -7.16 4.52
N GLU A 137 3.82 -8.22 4.30
CA GLU A 137 4.15 -8.75 2.96
C GLU A 137 2.93 -9.37 2.28
N ARG A 138 2.02 -10.02 3.02
CA ARG A 138 0.76 -10.53 2.47
C ARG A 138 -0.32 -9.47 2.36
N LEU A 139 -0.34 -8.45 3.19
CA LEU A 139 -1.09 -7.21 2.92
C LEU A 139 -0.47 -6.46 1.75
N ILE A 140 0.83 -6.50 1.58
CA ILE A 140 1.54 -6.01 0.40
C ILE A 140 1.31 -6.96 -0.79
N GLN A 141 1.28 -8.27 -0.62
CA GLN A 141 1.01 -9.27 -1.66
C GLN A 141 -0.49 -9.50 -1.89
N SER A 142 -1.37 -9.48 -0.90
CA SER A 142 -2.82 -9.41 -1.12
C SER A 142 -3.27 -8.00 -1.47
N ALA A 143 -2.60 -6.93 -1.06
CA ALA A 143 -2.69 -5.65 -1.72
C ALA A 143 -2.08 -5.69 -3.13
N SER A 144 -1.00 -6.42 -3.42
CA SER A 144 -0.52 -6.67 -4.79
C SER A 144 -1.40 -7.64 -5.56
N THR A 145 -2.15 -8.48 -4.93
CA THR A 145 -3.08 -9.46 -5.55
C THR A 145 -4.50 -8.89 -5.58
N MET A 146 -4.89 -8.05 -4.63
CA MET A 146 -6.06 -7.15 -4.71
C MET A 146 -5.75 -5.86 -5.46
N LEU A 147 -4.49 -5.41 -5.55
CA LEU A 147 -4.00 -4.24 -6.26
C LEU A 147 -3.44 -4.57 -7.66
N ALA A 148 -3.18 -5.81 -7.99
CA ALA A 148 -3.32 -6.25 -9.35
C ALA A 148 -4.82 -6.23 -9.62
N LEU A 149 -5.26 -5.11 -10.21
CA LEU A 149 -6.58 -5.01 -10.83
C LEU A 149 -6.95 -6.39 -11.36
N PRO A 150 -8.10 -7.00 -10.97
CA PRO A 150 -8.53 -8.28 -11.53
C PRO A 150 -8.44 -8.31 -13.05
N ASP A 151 -8.50 -7.14 -13.65
CA ASP A 151 -8.50 -6.84 -15.06
C ASP A 151 -7.14 -7.02 -15.78
N VAL A 152 -5.99 -6.98 -15.08
CA VAL A 152 -4.68 -7.04 -15.75
C VAL A 152 -4.07 -8.44 -15.73
N ARG A 153 -4.23 -9.20 -14.65
CA ARG A 153 -3.76 -10.60 -14.59
C ARG A 153 -4.68 -11.57 -15.30
N THR A 154 -5.94 -11.21 -15.48
CA THR A 154 -6.95 -12.00 -16.22
C THR A 154 -7.20 -11.48 -17.63
N ARG A 155 -6.52 -10.40 -18.06
CA ARG A 155 -6.64 -9.89 -19.43
C ARG A 155 -5.90 -10.79 -20.40
N PRO A 156 -6.55 -11.29 -21.44
CA PRO A 156 -5.87 -11.92 -22.56
C PRO A 156 -4.96 -10.92 -23.26
N VAL A 157 -3.84 -11.39 -23.78
CA VAL A 157 -2.84 -10.54 -24.45
C VAL A 157 -3.40 -9.71 -25.61
N THR A 158 -4.51 -10.13 -26.22
CA THR A 158 -5.24 -9.36 -27.23
C THR A 158 -5.67 -7.98 -26.75
N SER A 159 -6.03 -7.84 -25.50
CA SER A 159 -6.44 -6.54 -24.92
C SER A 159 -5.27 -5.56 -24.76
N LEU A 160 -4.03 -6.05 -24.85
CA LEU A 160 -2.78 -5.31 -24.69
C LEU A 160 -2.14 -4.93 -26.02
N VAL A 161 -2.57 -5.59 -27.08
CA VAL A 161 -2.16 -5.27 -28.45
C VAL A 161 -2.93 -4.02 -28.90
N ARG A 162 -2.21 -2.93 -29.12
CA ARG A 162 -2.82 -1.62 -29.35
C ARG A 162 -2.99 -1.27 -30.83
N SER A 163 -2.58 -2.14 -31.75
CA SER A 163 -2.51 -1.78 -33.15
C SER A 163 -2.27 -2.96 -34.07
N ASP A 164 -2.75 -2.84 -35.30
CA ASP A 164 -2.55 -3.81 -36.35
C ASP A 164 -1.07 -4.14 -36.57
N PRO A 165 -0.72 -5.40 -36.83
CA PRO A 165 0.64 -5.82 -37.08
C PRO A 165 1.18 -5.23 -38.39
N LEU A 166 2.43 -4.74 -38.37
CA LEU A 166 3.11 -4.24 -39.54
C LEU A 166 3.83 -5.39 -40.25
N PHE A 167 3.69 -5.48 -41.58
CA PHE A 167 4.28 -6.53 -42.38
C PHE A 167 5.13 -5.96 -43.51
N CYS A 168 6.17 -6.71 -43.91
CA CYS A 168 6.90 -6.52 -45.17
C CYS A 168 7.23 -7.89 -45.79
N GLU A 169 7.68 -7.84 -47.07
CA GLU A 169 8.12 -9.02 -47.81
C GLU A 169 9.61 -9.31 -47.52
N PRO A 170 10.11 -10.54 -47.68
CA PRO A 170 11.48 -10.90 -47.39
C PRO A 170 12.54 -10.17 -48.21
N ASP A 171 12.19 -9.75 -49.42
CA ASP A 171 13.02 -9.00 -50.36
C ASP A 171 12.93 -7.47 -50.19
N THR A 172 12.06 -6.98 -49.32
CA THR A 172 12.04 -5.55 -48.94
C THR A 172 13.44 -5.14 -48.48
N SER A 173 13.93 -3.96 -48.89
CA SER A 173 15.21 -3.49 -48.42
C SER A 173 15.21 -3.18 -46.91
N ILE A 174 16.35 -3.36 -46.27
CA ILE A 174 16.51 -3.01 -44.84
C ILE A 174 16.16 -1.52 -44.62
N HIS A 175 16.51 -0.66 -45.55
CA HIS A 175 16.17 0.77 -45.51
C HIS A 175 14.65 0.99 -45.51
N ASP A 176 13.94 0.36 -46.46
CA ASP A 176 12.48 0.53 -46.58
C ASP A 176 11.76 -0.05 -45.39
N ALA A 177 12.22 -1.20 -44.86
CA ALA A 177 11.66 -1.79 -43.62
C ALA A 177 11.86 -0.85 -42.41
N ALA A 178 13.02 -0.21 -42.28
CA ALA A 178 13.29 0.79 -41.26
C ALA A 178 12.40 2.03 -41.40
N GLN A 179 12.17 2.48 -42.65
CA GLN A 179 11.29 3.61 -42.95
C GLN A 179 9.83 3.28 -42.56
N LEU A 180 9.33 2.07 -42.88
CA LEU A 180 8.01 1.60 -42.51
C LEU A 180 7.83 1.59 -40.98
N LEU A 181 8.84 1.13 -40.22
CA LEU A 181 8.84 1.15 -38.77
C LEU A 181 8.76 2.57 -38.21
N MET A 182 9.57 3.47 -38.74
CA MET A 182 9.65 4.87 -38.34
C MET A 182 8.31 5.59 -38.59
N ASP A 183 7.75 5.44 -39.79
CA ASP A 183 6.50 6.08 -40.21
C ASP A 183 5.30 5.57 -39.38
N ALA A 184 5.33 4.28 -39.01
CA ALA A 184 4.31 3.67 -38.18
C ALA A 184 4.53 3.90 -36.66
N GLY A 185 5.68 4.41 -36.22
CA GLY A 185 6.04 4.57 -34.81
C GLY A 185 6.13 3.23 -34.07
N ARG A 186 6.72 2.19 -34.74
CA ARG A 186 6.80 0.81 -34.21
C ARG A 186 8.24 0.39 -33.96
N SER A 187 8.42 -0.58 -33.05
CA SER A 187 9.71 -1.17 -32.72
C SER A 187 9.92 -2.58 -33.31
N ALA A 188 8.93 -3.12 -34.01
CA ALA A 188 9.03 -4.42 -34.66
C ALA A 188 8.14 -4.49 -35.91
N ILE A 189 8.63 -5.22 -36.94
CA ILE A 189 7.93 -5.51 -38.19
C ILE A 189 8.00 -7.00 -38.46
N LEU A 190 6.91 -7.59 -38.95
CA LEU A 190 6.83 -8.98 -39.32
C LEU A 190 7.20 -9.18 -40.80
N VAL A 191 7.92 -10.24 -41.07
CA VAL A 191 8.32 -10.62 -42.44
C VAL A 191 7.56 -11.88 -42.83
N ARG A 192 6.81 -11.85 -43.92
CA ARG A 192 6.08 -13.01 -44.44
C ARG A 192 7.02 -13.90 -45.23
N THR A 193 7.25 -15.12 -44.75
CA THR A 193 8.07 -16.10 -45.46
C THR A 193 7.21 -17.24 -46.00
N ARG A 194 7.76 -18.06 -46.93
CA ARG A 194 7.05 -19.23 -47.43
C ARG A 194 6.80 -20.28 -46.37
N ASP A 195 7.65 -20.31 -45.33
CA ASP A 195 7.64 -21.33 -44.29
C ASP A 195 7.11 -20.79 -42.95
N GLY A 196 6.47 -19.61 -42.94
CA GLY A 196 5.91 -18.99 -41.72
C GLY A 196 6.22 -17.52 -41.59
N LEU A 197 6.54 -17.10 -40.38
CA LEU A 197 6.81 -15.71 -40.02
C LEU A 197 8.26 -15.50 -39.57
N GLY A 198 8.82 -14.35 -39.93
CA GLY A 198 10.00 -13.77 -39.34
C GLY A 198 9.67 -12.46 -38.64
N ILE A 199 10.55 -11.96 -37.81
CA ILE A 199 10.46 -10.67 -37.14
C ILE A 199 11.78 -9.90 -37.24
N VAL A 200 11.69 -8.59 -37.41
CA VAL A 200 12.82 -7.66 -37.33
C VAL A 200 12.47 -6.58 -36.30
N THR A 201 13.42 -6.27 -35.44
CA THR A 201 13.27 -5.31 -34.35
C THR A 201 14.35 -4.23 -34.40
N ASP A 202 14.20 -3.13 -33.63
CA ASP A 202 15.22 -2.09 -33.49
C ASP A 202 16.60 -2.63 -33.09
N VAL A 203 16.63 -3.75 -32.35
CA VAL A 203 17.87 -4.43 -31.95
C VAL A 203 18.58 -5.03 -33.17
N ASP A 204 17.82 -5.61 -34.10
CA ASP A 204 18.40 -6.22 -35.33
C ASP A 204 19.04 -5.15 -36.23
N PHE A 205 18.40 -3.98 -36.37
CA PHE A 205 19.00 -2.84 -37.11
C PHE A 205 20.28 -2.38 -36.44
N ARG A 206 20.30 -2.21 -35.13
CA ARG A 206 21.51 -1.79 -34.41
C ARG A 206 22.63 -2.82 -34.53
N ASP A 207 22.34 -4.08 -34.21
CA ASP A 207 23.36 -5.10 -34.04
C ASP A 207 23.84 -5.66 -35.39
N LYS A 208 22.94 -5.89 -36.35
CA LYS A 208 23.28 -6.50 -37.66
C LYS A 208 23.64 -5.50 -38.74
N VAL A 209 22.97 -4.31 -38.76
CA VAL A 209 23.23 -3.30 -39.78
C VAL A 209 24.31 -2.31 -39.32
N VAL A 210 24.13 -1.66 -38.15
CA VAL A 210 25.06 -0.63 -37.70
C VAL A 210 26.39 -1.25 -37.23
N VAL A 211 26.36 -2.28 -36.37
CA VAL A 211 27.55 -2.94 -35.84
C VAL A 211 28.07 -4.01 -36.79
N GLY A 212 27.20 -4.83 -37.36
CA GLY A 212 27.55 -5.93 -38.26
C GLY A 212 27.85 -5.50 -39.71
N GLY A 213 27.56 -4.25 -40.08
CA GLY A 213 27.93 -3.66 -41.38
C GLY A 213 27.15 -4.23 -42.58
N ILE A 214 25.94 -4.79 -42.35
CA ILE A 214 25.09 -5.23 -43.46
C ILE A 214 24.56 -3.98 -44.21
N ALA A 215 24.69 -3.98 -45.54
CA ALA A 215 24.29 -2.84 -46.38
C ALA A 215 22.75 -2.62 -46.27
N SER A 216 22.33 -1.35 -46.21
CA SER A 216 20.92 -0.97 -46.01
C SER A 216 20.01 -1.27 -47.19
N ASP A 217 20.58 -1.49 -48.39
CA ASP A 217 19.89 -1.93 -49.60
C ASP A 217 19.72 -3.46 -49.68
N ALA A 218 20.32 -4.21 -48.76
CA ALA A 218 20.17 -5.67 -48.70
C ALA A 218 18.73 -6.05 -48.31
N PRO A 219 18.25 -7.26 -48.69
CA PRO A 219 16.95 -7.78 -48.29
C PRO A 219 16.82 -7.92 -46.76
N VAL A 220 15.65 -7.58 -46.20
CA VAL A 220 15.35 -7.62 -44.76
C VAL A 220 15.43 -9.06 -44.21
N ALA A 221 15.24 -10.05 -45.07
CA ALA A 221 15.44 -11.46 -44.73
C ALA A 221 16.83 -11.78 -44.16
N ARG A 222 17.85 -10.97 -44.45
CA ARG A 222 19.22 -11.15 -43.93
C ARG A 222 19.37 -10.77 -42.45
N ILE A 223 18.46 -9.96 -41.94
CA ILE A 223 18.51 -9.49 -40.54
C ILE A 223 17.37 -10.03 -39.69
N MET A 224 16.32 -10.60 -40.29
CA MET A 224 15.19 -11.15 -39.56
C MET A 224 15.58 -12.36 -38.68
N THR A 225 14.80 -12.56 -37.62
CA THR A 225 14.78 -13.79 -36.82
C THR A 225 13.60 -14.66 -37.29
N SER A 226 13.87 -15.90 -37.73
CA SER A 226 12.89 -16.88 -38.18
C SER A 226 13.34 -18.28 -37.81
N PRO A 227 12.44 -19.17 -37.32
CA PRO A 227 11.05 -18.92 -37.02
C PRO A 227 10.90 -17.97 -35.82
N VAL A 228 9.81 -17.17 -35.82
CA VAL A 228 9.51 -16.27 -34.72
C VAL A 228 8.73 -17.03 -33.62
N HIS A 229 9.02 -16.73 -32.36
CA HIS A 229 8.21 -17.19 -31.23
C HIS A 229 6.86 -16.44 -31.23
N THR A 230 5.76 -17.17 -31.18
CA THR A 230 4.40 -16.62 -31.19
C THR A 230 3.66 -17.03 -29.91
N ILE A 231 2.54 -16.34 -29.61
CA ILE A 231 1.68 -16.64 -28.46
C ILE A 231 0.21 -16.57 -28.87
N GLY A 232 -0.65 -17.38 -28.25
CA GLY A 232 -2.09 -17.39 -28.50
C GLY A 232 -2.79 -16.14 -27.96
N ALA A 233 -3.85 -15.73 -28.62
CA ALA A 233 -4.64 -14.54 -28.28
C ALA A 233 -5.30 -14.59 -26.89
N GLU A 234 -5.61 -15.80 -26.42
CA GLU A 234 -6.23 -16.10 -25.14
C GLU A 234 -5.29 -16.13 -23.96
N VAL A 235 -3.97 -16.21 -24.23
CA VAL A 235 -2.95 -16.30 -23.19
C VAL A 235 -2.96 -15.05 -22.32
N LEU A 236 -2.76 -15.23 -21.01
CA LEU A 236 -2.80 -14.14 -20.06
C LEU A 236 -1.47 -13.37 -20.00
N ALA A 237 -1.51 -12.10 -19.64
CA ALA A 237 -0.34 -11.22 -19.57
C ALA A 237 0.84 -11.79 -18.73
N PRO A 238 0.63 -12.43 -17.56
CA PRO A 238 1.72 -13.06 -16.80
C PRO A 238 2.40 -14.21 -17.55
N GLU A 239 1.62 -15.03 -18.25
CA GLU A 239 2.15 -16.15 -19.04
C GLU A 239 2.97 -15.65 -20.22
N ALA A 240 2.51 -14.57 -20.88
CA ALA A 240 3.25 -13.90 -21.94
C ALA A 240 4.58 -13.33 -21.43
N SER A 241 4.60 -12.75 -20.21
CA SER A 241 5.82 -12.27 -19.57
C SER A 241 6.83 -13.39 -19.34
N ILE A 242 6.36 -14.53 -18.86
CA ILE A 242 7.19 -15.74 -18.67
C ILE A 242 7.71 -16.25 -20.03
N ALA A 243 6.86 -16.32 -21.05
CA ALA A 243 7.24 -16.74 -22.39
C ALA A 243 8.35 -15.85 -22.97
N MET A 244 8.24 -14.51 -22.85
CA MET A 244 9.28 -13.56 -23.26
C MET A 244 10.59 -13.79 -22.51
N MET A 245 10.53 -13.98 -21.19
CA MET A 245 11.70 -14.18 -20.35
C MET A 245 12.43 -15.50 -20.68
N VAL A 246 11.68 -16.60 -20.83
CA VAL A 246 12.23 -17.92 -21.13
C VAL A 246 12.83 -17.95 -22.53
N SER A 247 12.17 -17.32 -23.51
CA SER A 247 12.66 -17.25 -24.90
C SER A 247 13.70 -16.15 -25.14
N GLY A 248 13.95 -15.29 -24.16
CA GLY A 248 14.91 -14.18 -24.29
C GLY A 248 14.48 -13.13 -25.32
N VAL A 249 13.16 -12.98 -25.58
CA VAL A 249 12.63 -12.06 -26.60
C VAL A 249 11.79 -10.96 -25.96
N ASN A 250 11.78 -9.78 -26.60
CA ASN A 250 11.01 -8.61 -26.14
C ASN A 250 9.74 -8.36 -26.97
N HIS A 251 9.50 -9.17 -27.99
CA HIS A 251 8.34 -9.06 -28.89
C HIS A 251 7.79 -10.47 -29.19
N LEU A 252 6.48 -10.63 -29.06
CA LEU A 252 5.75 -11.87 -29.39
C LEU A 252 4.59 -11.51 -30.32
N PRO A 253 4.56 -11.98 -31.58
CA PRO A 253 3.36 -11.94 -32.41
C PRO A 253 2.25 -12.75 -31.73
N VAL A 254 1.05 -12.18 -31.67
CA VAL A 254 -0.14 -12.76 -31.08
C VAL A 254 -1.01 -13.36 -32.19
N LEU A 255 -1.35 -14.63 -32.07
CA LEU A 255 -2.14 -15.37 -33.05
C LEU A 255 -3.56 -15.60 -32.54
N ASP A 256 -4.55 -15.44 -33.41
CA ASP A 256 -5.92 -15.88 -33.16
C ASP A 256 -6.05 -17.43 -33.34
N TYR A 257 -7.28 -17.95 -33.13
CA TYR A 257 -7.56 -19.38 -33.28
C TYR A 257 -7.40 -19.90 -34.72
N ASP A 258 -7.46 -19.01 -35.70
CA ASP A 258 -7.29 -19.33 -37.12
C ASP A 258 -5.80 -19.23 -37.56
N GLY A 259 -4.91 -18.86 -36.64
CA GLY A 259 -3.46 -18.67 -36.89
C GLY A 259 -3.11 -17.33 -37.53
N ASN A 260 -4.04 -16.37 -37.60
CA ASN A 260 -3.73 -15.03 -38.09
C ASN A 260 -3.09 -14.19 -37.00
N VAL A 261 -2.16 -13.33 -37.39
CA VAL A 261 -1.54 -12.39 -36.43
C VAL A 261 -2.50 -11.24 -36.16
N VAL A 262 -2.94 -11.10 -34.91
CA VAL A 262 -3.79 -10.01 -34.44
C VAL A 262 -2.98 -8.80 -33.95
N GLY A 263 -1.67 -8.97 -33.74
CA GLY A 263 -0.75 -7.88 -33.39
C GLY A 263 0.56 -8.40 -32.82
N ILE A 264 1.40 -7.46 -32.34
CA ILE A 264 2.67 -7.77 -31.69
C ILE A 264 2.60 -7.27 -30.25
N LEU A 265 2.75 -8.19 -29.29
CA LEU A 265 2.91 -7.87 -27.88
C LEU A 265 4.37 -7.54 -27.62
N SER A 266 4.67 -6.40 -27.03
CA SER A 266 6.03 -6.03 -26.63
C SER A 266 6.19 -6.07 -25.10
N ALA A 267 7.42 -6.22 -24.62
CA ALA A 267 7.74 -6.09 -23.20
C ALA A 267 7.30 -4.74 -22.63
N SER A 268 7.34 -3.67 -23.42
CA SER A 268 6.82 -2.35 -23.04
C SER A 268 5.30 -2.32 -22.86
N ASN A 269 4.53 -3.12 -23.61
CA ASN A 269 3.08 -3.27 -23.39
C ASN A 269 2.79 -3.94 -22.04
N LEU A 270 3.60 -4.93 -21.65
CA LEU A 270 3.49 -5.59 -20.35
C LEU A 270 3.95 -4.68 -19.21
N MET A 271 5.07 -3.96 -19.39
CA MET A 271 5.55 -2.98 -18.41
C MET A 271 4.61 -1.78 -18.24
N ALA A 272 3.89 -1.38 -19.29
CA ALA A 272 2.85 -0.34 -19.19
C ALA A 272 1.67 -0.76 -18.31
N LEU A 273 1.46 -2.05 -18.09
CA LEU A 273 0.50 -2.58 -17.11
C LEU A 273 1.04 -2.45 -15.68
N ASP A 274 2.33 -2.69 -15.49
CA ASP A 274 3.01 -2.46 -14.20
C ASP A 274 3.18 -0.96 -13.88
N ALA A 275 3.27 -0.10 -14.90
CA ALA A 275 3.41 1.35 -14.72
C ALA A 275 2.21 2.01 -14.00
N ARG A 276 1.05 1.37 -13.98
CA ARG A 276 -0.14 1.80 -13.23
C ARG A 276 -0.30 1.10 -11.87
N SER A 277 0.66 0.28 -11.46
CA SER A 277 0.64 -0.29 -10.13
C SER A 277 1.15 0.72 -9.09
N PRO A 278 0.63 0.72 -7.85
CA PRO A 278 1.16 1.55 -6.77
C PRO A 278 2.66 1.39 -6.57
N PHE A 279 3.20 0.20 -6.81
CA PHE A 279 4.63 -0.11 -6.67
C PHE A 279 5.48 0.50 -7.79
N ALA A 280 5.01 0.42 -9.04
CA ALA A 280 5.69 1.04 -10.16
C ALA A 280 5.69 2.56 -10.02
N LEU A 281 4.55 3.14 -9.61
CA LEU A 281 4.45 4.56 -9.36
C LEU A 281 5.35 4.99 -8.19
N ARG A 282 5.33 4.26 -7.07
CA ARG A 282 6.23 4.51 -5.95
C ARG A 282 7.70 4.45 -6.37
N ARG A 283 8.08 3.46 -7.19
CA ARG A 283 9.43 3.34 -7.73
C ARG A 283 9.79 4.53 -8.62
N SER A 284 8.89 4.93 -9.52
CA SER A 284 9.07 6.11 -10.37
C SER A 284 9.28 7.38 -9.55
N LEU A 285 8.47 7.58 -8.51
CA LEU A 285 8.61 8.71 -7.57
C LEU A 285 9.95 8.67 -6.83
N SER A 286 10.35 7.52 -6.29
CA SER A 286 11.62 7.40 -5.54
C SER A 286 12.87 7.55 -6.40
N GLN A 287 12.77 7.33 -7.72
CA GLN A 287 13.89 7.43 -8.67
C GLN A 287 13.88 8.72 -9.48
N ALA A 288 12.96 9.64 -9.24
CA ALA A 288 12.89 10.92 -9.94
C ALA A 288 14.18 11.72 -9.71
N ARG A 289 14.78 12.27 -10.79
CA ARG A 289 16.09 12.94 -10.72
C ARG A 289 16.00 14.34 -10.13
N ASP A 290 14.88 15.00 -10.36
CA ASP A 290 14.62 16.37 -9.97
C ASP A 290 13.12 16.57 -9.70
N VAL A 291 12.75 17.76 -9.24
CA VAL A 291 11.39 18.13 -8.88
C VAL A 291 10.44 18.06 -10.09
N ASP A 292 10.92 18.33 -11.31
CA ASP A 292 10.09 18.27 -12.53
C ASP A 292 9.73 16.83 -12.88
N ALA A 293 10.71 15.93 -12.82
CA ALA A 293 10.49 14.51 -13.04
C ALA A 293 9.56 13.92 -11.96
N LEU A 294 9.72 14.33 -10.69
CA LEU A 294 8.86 13.91 -9.58
C LEU A 294 7.41 14.39 -9.79
N ALA A 295 7.23 15.66 -10.12
CA ALA A 295 5.91 16.24 -10.40
C ALA A 295 5.25 15.58 -11.62
N GLY A 296 6.05 15.26 -12.65
CA GLY A 296 5.57 14.49 -13.81
C GLY A 296 5.04 13.11 -13.44
N ALA A 297 5.78 12.35 -12.61
CA ALA A 297 5.34 11.05 -12.12
C ALA A 297 4.10 11.15 -11.21
N ALA A 298 4.00 12.21 -10.40
CA ALA A 298 2.85 12.42 -9.50
C ALA A 298 1.53 12.65 -10.25
N GLN A 299 1.55 13.05 -11.53
CA GLN A 299 0.33 13.22 -12.35
C GLN A 299 -0.44 11.91 -12.56
N ASP A 300 0.19 10.76 -12.36
CA ASP A 300 -0.46 9.46 -12.46
C ASP A 300 -1.25 9.06 -11.20
N ILE A 301 -1.04 9.75 -10.06
CA ILE A 301 -1.70 9.44 -8.78
C ILE A 301 -3.23 9.51 -8.88
N PRO A 302 -3.86 10.55 -9.48
CA PRO A 302 -5.32 10.61 -9.58
C PRO A 302 -5.91 9.47 -10.43
N GLY A 303 -5.22 9.06 -11.50
CA GLY A 303 -5.63 7.91 -12.31
C GLY A 303 -5.57 6.60 -11.52
N LEU A 304 -4.45 6.37 -10.83
CA LEU A 304 -4.27 5.21 -9.96
C LEU A 304 -5.34 5.17 -8.84
N PHE A 305 -5.64 6.32 -8.21
CA PHE A 305 -6.66 6.42 -7.18
C PHE A 305 -8.04 5.96 -7.68
N VAL A 306 -8.44 6.40 -8.87
CA VAL A 306 -9.70 6.00 -9.51
C VAL A 306 -9.70 4.50 -9.82
N ASP A 307 -8.62 3.99 -10.40
CA ASP A 307 -8.49 2.57 -10.77
C ASP A 307 -8.59 1.64 -9.54
N LEU A 308 -7.95 2.03 -8.43
CA LEU A 308 -7.99 1.27 -7.17
C LEU A 308 -9.39 1.27 -6.52
N LEU A 309 -10.07 2.41 -6.56
CA LEU A 309 -11.43 2.52 -6.04
C LEU A 309 -12.42 1.68 -6.86
N ASP A 310 -12.26 1.66 -8.19
CA ASP A 310 -13.08 0.84 -9.10
C ASP A 310 -12.83 -0.66 -8.94
N ALA A 311 -11.62 -1.02 -8.51
CA ALA A 311 -11.27 -2.39 -8.09
C ALA A 311 -11.85 -2.78 -6.72
N ASN A 312 -12.71 -1.94 -6.12
CA ASN A 312 -13.30 -2.13 -4.79
C ASN A 312 -12.27 -2.28 -3.65
N LEU A 313 -11.10 -1.63 -3.79
CA LEU A 313 -10.18 -1.54 -2.65
C LEU A 313 -10.89 -0.81 -1.50
N ASP A 314 -10.72 -1.31 -0.27
CA ASP A 314 -11.32 -0.69 0.90
C ASP A 314 -10.75 0.72 1.15
N ALA A 315 -11.58 1.60 1.67
CA ALA A 315 -11.24 3.00 1.81
C ALA A 315 -10.00 3.25 2.71
N PRO A 316 -9.82 2.58 3.85
CA PRO A 316 -8.61 2.69 4.65
C PRO A 316 -7.33 2.24 3.92
N ALA A 317 -7.38 1.15 3.14
CA ALA A 317 -6.23 0.72 2.36
C ALA A 317 -5.88 1.72 1.26
N LEU A 318 -6.89 2.29 0.60
CA LEU A 318 -6.67 3.30 -0.45
C LEU A 318 -6.00 4.56 0.12
N THR A 319 -6.47 5.10 1.25
CA THR A 319 -5.84 6.27 1.88
C THR A 319 -4.42 5.98 2.36
N ARG A 320 -4.16 4.77 2.85
CA ARG A 320 -2.81 4.33 3.22
C ARG A 320 -1.86 4.32 2.02
N ILE A 321 -2.31 3.85 0.85
CA ILE A 321 -1.50 3.88 -0.37
C ILE A 321 -1.18 5.32 -0.78
N ILE A 322 -2.17 6.21 -0.78
CA ILE A 322 -1.95 7.63 -1.10
C ILE A 322 -0.96 8.26 -0.11
N THR A 323 -1.06 7.90 1.18
CA THR A 323 -0.11 8.37 2.20
C THR A 323 1.32 7.88 1.92
N VAL A 324 1.49 6.59 1.58
CA VAL A 324 2.82 6.03 1.22
C VAL A 324 3.42 6.71 0.00
N LEU A 325 2.61 7.06 -1.00
CA LEU A 325 3.08 7.81 -2.17
C LEU A 325 3.50 9.24 -1.78
N CYS A 326 2.73 9.92 -0.90
CA CYS A 326 3.09 11.23 -0.36
C CYS A 326 4.39 11.18 0.45
N ASP A 327 4.55 10.19 1.32
CA ASP A 327 5.79 9.97 2.08
C ASP A 327 7.00 9.74 1.16
N THR A 328 6.81 8.95 0.09
CA THR A 328 7.86 8.70 -0.91
C THR A 328 8.27 9.99 -1.63
N MET A 329 7.31 10.83 -2.00
CA MET A 329 7.60 12.13 -2.61
C MET A 329 8.30 13.07 -1.63
N THR A 330 7.86 13.10 -0.36
CA THR A 330 8.49 13.90 0.70
C THR A 330 9.94 13.50 0.92
N ALA A 331 10.21 12.18 1.05
CA ALA A 331 11.57 11.67 1.20
C ALA A 331 12.45 12.03 -0.01
N ARG A 332 11.92 11.88 -1.25
CA ARG A 332 12.69 12.21 -2.45
C ARG A 332 12.96 13.71 -2.59
N LEU A 333 11.99 14.57 -2.22
CA LEU A 333 12.18 16.02 -2.21
C LEU A 333 13.23 16.45 -1.18
N LEU A 334 13.27 15.79 -0.01
CA LEU A 334 14.30 16.03 1.00
C LEU A 334 15.68 15.65 0.45
N GLU A 335 15.83 14.50 -0.20
CA GLU A 335 17.09 14.10 -0.84
C GLU A 335 17.53 15.13 -1.91
N ILE A 336 16.63 15.56 -2.80
CA ILE A 336 16.92 16.56 -3.83
C ILE A 336 17.35 17.89 -3.19
N ALA A 337 16.66 18.33 -2.15
CA ALA A 337 16.99 19.58 -1.46
C ALA A 337 18.33 19.49 -0.68
N ILE A 338 18.65 18.33 -0.10
CA ILE A 338 19.94 18.07 0.55
C ILE A 338 21.08 18.07 -0.48
N ASP A 339 20.86 17.46 -1.66
CA ASP A 339 21.85 17.53 -2.75
C ASP A 339 22.16 18.98 -3.19
N GLU A 340 21.16 19.88 -3.11
CA GLU A 340 21.31 21.30 -3.48
C GLU A 340 21.94 22.15 -2.35
N HIS A 341 21.51 21.96 -1.09
CA HIS A 341 21.92 22.78 0.06
C HIS A 341 23.11 22.21 0.84
N GLY A 342 23.52 20.98 0.56
CA GLY A 342 24.51 20.21 1.31
C GLY A 342 23.90 19.42 2.48
N GLU A 343 24.74 18.61 3.11
CA GLU A 343 24.32 17.74 4.22
C GLU A 343 23.76 18.54 5.41
N PRO A 344 22.72 18.02 6.09
CA PRO A 344 22.16 18.66 7.27
C PRO A 344 23.21 18.89 8.36
N PRO A 345 23.32 20.10 8.90
CA PRO A 345 24.35 20.44 9.89
C PRO A 345 24.15 19.74 11.24
N VAL A 346 22.95 19.30 11.55
CA VAL A 346 22.58 18.53 12.75
C VAL A 346 21.49 17.51 12.40
N PRO A 347 21.28 16.43 13.20
CA PRO A 347 20.18 15.50 13.03
C PRO A 347 18.83 16.21 12.98
N TYR A 348 17.94 15.74 12.11
CA TYR A 348 16.62 16.32 11.94
C TYR A 348 15.54 15.25 11.79
N ALA A 349 14.28 15.66 11.86
CA ALA A 349 13.11 14.85 11.54
C ALA A 349 12.09 15.69 10.77
N TRP A 350 11.59 15.16 9.66
CA TRP A 350 10.41 15.68 8.97
C TRP A 350 9.17 15.01 9.54
N LEU A 351 8.22 15.81 9.99
CA LEU A 351 6.99 15.38 10.63
C LEU A 351 5.80 15.59 9.70
N ALA A 352 4.99 14.57 9.53
CA ALA A 352 3.64 14.68 8.99
C ALA A 352 2.66 14.89 10.14
N PHE A 353 1.60 15.66 9.88
CA PHE A 353 0.53 15.90 10.82
C PHE A 353 -0.84 15.53 10.24
N GLY A 354 -1.86 15.55 11.09
CA GLY A 354 -3.26 15.42 10.69
C GLY A 354 -3.55 14.15 9.89
N SER A 355 -4.18 14.28 8.73
CA SER A 355 -4.58 13.13 7.90
C SER A 355 -3.39 12.31 7.38
N CYS A 356 -2.27 12.97 7.08
CA CYS A 356 -1.05 12.28 6.64
C CYS A 356 -0.45 11.45 7.77
N ALA A 357 -0.39 11.97 8.99
CA ALA A 357 0.09 11.23 10.16
C ALA A 357 -0.80 10.03 10.46
N ARG A 358 -2.12 10.18 10.37
CA ARG A 358 -3.09 9.10 10.60
C ARG A 358 -3.17 8.07 9.47
N THR A 359 -2.39 8.21 8.39
CA THR A 359 -2.48 7.38 7.17
C THR A 359 -3.87 7.41 6.50
N GLU A 360 -4.58 8.52 6.66
CA GLU A 360 -5.93 8.80 6.16
C GLU A 360 -5.92 9.89 5.07
N LEU A 361 -4.78 10.06 4.36
CA LEU A 361 -4.59 11.09 3.35
C LEU A 361 -5.51 10.84 2.14
N THR A 362 -6.15 11.89 1.66
CA THR A 362 -6.93 11.88 0.41
C THR A 362 -6.32 12.87 -0.58
N LEU A 363 -6.72 12.80 -1.84
CA LEU A 363 -6.23 13.74 -2.87
C LEU A 363 -6.73 15.19 -2.68
N ALA A 364 -7.73 15.40 -1.81
CA ALA A 364 -8.21 16.72 -1.42
C ALA A 364 -7.64 17.18 -0.06
N SER A 365 -6.62 16.48 0.45
CA SER A 365 -5.95 16.88 1.70
C SER A 365 -4.86 17.90 1.41
N ASP A 366 -4.72 18.84 2.33
CA ASP A 366 -3.68 19.87 2.34
C ASP A 366 -2.38 19.29 2.91
N GLN A 367 -1.27 20.00 2.73
CA GLN A 367 -0.02 19.70 3.40
C GLN A 367 -0.12 20.15 4.87
N ASP A 368 0.00 19.20 5.79
CA ASP A 368 0.21 19.44 7.22
C ASP A 368 1.54 18.82 7.62
N ASN A 369 2.57 19.64 7.83
CA ASN A 369 3.91 19.13 8.15
C ASN A 369 4.72 20.09 9.04
N GLY A 370 5.77 19.53 9.67
CA GLY A 370 6.72 20.26 10.47
C GLY A 370 8.13 19.69 10.33
N LEU A 371 9.10 20.40 10.89
CA LEU A 371 10.49 19.98 10.94
C LEU A 371 11.03 20.20 12.34
N ALA A 372 11.62 19.15 12.88
CA ALA A 372 12.40 19.21 14.10
C ALA A 372 13.88 19.02 13.79
N TYR A 373 14.76 19.69 14.52
CA TYR A 373 16.20 19.51 14.43
C TYR A 373 16.82 19.47 15.82
N ASP A 374 18.01 18.88 15.93
CA ASP A 374 18.71 18.77 17.22
C ASP A 374 19.09 20.15 17.76
N ASP A 375 19.13 20.27 19.07
CA ASP A 375 19.41 21.54 19.75
C ASP A 375 20.81 22.07 19.43
N THR A 376 20.90 23.36 19.09
CA THR A 376 22.15 24.03 18.72
C THR A 376 22.08 25.52 19.03
N ASP A 377 23.22 26.12 19.31
CA ASP A 377 23.37 27.56 19.48
C ASP A 377 23.71 28.29 18.14
N ASP A 378 23.91 27.54 17.05
CA ASP A 378 24.27 28.11 15.74
C ASP A 378 22.98 28.57 14.99
N PRO A 379 22.79 29.87 14.82
CA PRO A 379 21.59 30.41 14.14
C PRO A 379 21.54 30.05 12.64
N SER A 380 22.66 29.66 12.02
CA SER A 380 22.70 29.27 10.62
C SER A 380 21.96 27.95 10.37
N VAL A 381 21.79 27.12 11.38
CA VAL A 381 21.08 25.85 11.31
C VAL A 381 19.59 26.05 11.05
N ASP A 382 18.93 27.02 11.70
CA ASP A 382 17.52 27.33 11.40
C ASP A 382 17.34 27.84 9.97
N GLU A 383 18.29 28.63 9.46
CA GLU A 383 18.24 29.13 8.08
C GLU A 383 18.41 27.99 7.07
N TYR A 384 19.34 27.04 7.33
CA TYR A 384 19.49 25.84 6.51
C TYR A 384 18.16 25.08 6.41
N PHE A 385 17.54 24.76 7.53
CA PHE A 385 16.27 24.02 7.56
C PHE A 385 15.09 24.85 7.02
N ARG A 386 15.18 26.17 7.07
CA ARG A 386 14.19 27.04 6.42
C ARG A 386 14.22 26.89 4.89
N LEU A 387 15.40 26.93 4.29
CA LEU A 387 15.59 26.75 2.85
C LEU A 387 15.14 25.37 2.43
N LEU A 388 15.61 24.32 3.10
CA LEU A 388 15.20 22.93 2.86
C LEU A 388 13.66 22.79 2.89
N ALA A 389 13.01 23.34 3.91
CA ALA A 389 11.55 23.22 4.06
C ALA A 389 10.78 24.03 2.99
N VAL A 390 11.30 25.16 2.55
CA VAL A 390 10.71 25.95 1.45
C VAL A 390 10.67 25.12 0.18
N ASP A 391 11.78 24.46 -0.18
CA ASP A 391 11.89 23.68 -1.41
C ASP A 391 11.02 22.42 -1.36
N VAL A 392 11.00 21.71 -0.23
CA VAL A 392 10.15 20.52 -0.05
C VAL A 392 8.66 20.89 -0.11
N ASN A 393 8.21 21.95 0.60
CA ASN A 393 6.82 22.37 0.52
C ASN A 393 6.43 22.85 -0.88
N ALA A 394 7.32 23.55 -1.60
CA ALA A 394 7.09 23.94 -2.98
C ALA A 394 7.03 22.74 -3.92
N GLY A 395 7.92 21.77 -3.73
CA GLY A 395 7.93 20.51 -4.48
C GLY A 395 6.64 19.70 -4.29
N LEU A 396 6.17 19.54 -3.05
CA LEU A 396 4.89 18.88 -2.75
C LEU A 396 3.71 19.59 -3.41
N ALA A 397 3.71 20.93 -3.43
CA ALA A 397 2.66 21.70 -4.12
C ALA A 397 2.68 21.43 -5.64
N ARG A 398 3.85 21.27 -6.26
CA ARG A 398 4.00 20.89 -7.67
C ARG A 398 3.55 19.45 -7.95
N CYS A 399 3.68 18.57 -6.96
CA CYS A 399 3.17 17.19 -7.02
C CYS A 399 1.65 17.07 -6.77
N GLY A 400 0.94 18.20 -6.56
CA GLY A 400 -0.52 18.24 -6.41
C GLY A 400 -1.04 18.33 -4.98
N PHE A 401 -0.17 18.40 -3.97
CA PHE A 401 -0.56 18.60 -2.58
C PHE A 401 -0.56 20.08 -2.21
N VAL A 402 -1.73 20.67 -2.10
CA VAL A 402 -1.90 22.11 -1.84
C VAL A 402 -1.39 22.45 -0.44
N ALA A 403 -0.76 23.61 -0.31
CA ALA A 403 -0.32 24.11 0.99
C ALA A 403 -1.50 24.40 1.92
N ASP A 404 -1.40 24.03 3.21
CA ASP A 404 -2.41 24.36 4.21
C ASP A 404 -2.62 25.88 4.31
N PRO A 405 -3.88 26.35 4.22
CA PRO A 405 -4.20 27.78 4.27
C PRO A 405 -3.93 28.42 5.65
N HIS A 406 -3.81 27.62 6.71
CA HIS A 406 -3.52 28.08 8.08
C HIS A 406 -2.02 28.11 8.39
N GLY A 407 -1.18 27.64 7.44
CA GLY A 407 0.27 27.72 7.53
C GLY A 407 0.91 26.62 8.39
N VAL A 408 0.30 25.47 8.52
CA VAL A 408 0.87 24.28 9.18
C VAL A 408 1.90 23.63 8.23
N LEU A 409 3.02 24.34 8.05
CA LEU A 409 4.05 23.98 7.08
C LEU A 409 5.44 24.12 7.68
N ALA A 410 6.30 23.15 7.43
CA ALA A 410 7.69 23.12 7.91
C ALA A 410 8.50 24.37 7.54
N ARG A 411 8.16 25.03 6.42
CA ARG A 411 8.77 26.30 6.01
C ARG A 411 8.49 27.46 6.97
N THR A 412 7.45 27.38 7.81
CA THR A 412 7.11 28.44 8.78
C THR A 412 7.83 28.21 10.11
N ALA A 413 8.33 29.27 10.72
CA ALA A 413 9.10 29.16 11.96
C ALA A 413 8.33 28.55 13.13
N GLN A 414 7.00 28.57 13.08
CA GLN A 414 6.13 27.97 14.09
C GLN A 414 6.16 26.43 14.03
N TRP A 415 6.42 25.86 12.86
CA TRP A 415 6.43 24.41 12.61
C TRP A 415 7.82 23.87 12.26
N ARG A 416 8.86 24.72 12.42
CA ARG A 416 10.27 24.36 12.28
C ARG A 416 11.00 24.82 13.54
N MET A 417 11.38 23.89 14.39
CA MET A 417 11.91 24.21 15.72
C MET A 417 12.93 23.16 16.17
N PRO A 418 13.88 23.55 17.07
CA PRO A 418 14.71 22.57 17.75
C PRO A 418 13.88 21.64 18.64
N LEU A 419 14.42 20.46 18.93
CA LEU A 419 13.79 19.39 19.70
C LEU A 419 13.29 19.88 21.08
N SER A 420 14.11 20.63 21.81
CA SER A 420 13.75 21.18 23.12
C SER A 420 12.50 22.08 23.05
N LYS A 421 12.36 22.83 21.97
CA LYS A 421 11.21 23.72 21.78
C LYS A 421 9.94 22.94 21.39
N TRP A 422 10.06 21.88 20.60
CA TRP A 422 8.93 20.96 20.33
C TRP A 422 8.44 20.35 21.65
N LYS A 423 9.36 19.84 22.47
CA LYS A 423 9.05 19.31 23.80
C LYS A 423 8.30 20.35 24.66
N MET A 424 8.83 21.56 24.78
CA MET A 424 8.22 22.65 25.55
C MET A 424 6.80 22.99 25.04
N VAL A 425 6.58 23.01 23.72
CA VAL A 425 5.25 23.29 23.14
C VAL A 425 4.26 22.21 23.53
N PHE A 426 4.63 20.93 23.45
CA PHE A 426 3.74 19.82 23.82
C PHE A 426 3.45 19.80 25.32
N GLU A 427 4.46 19.96 26.16
CA GLU A 427 4.31 20.08 27.63
C GLU A 427 3.40 21.26 28.00
N TYR A 428 3.57 22.43 27.36
CA TYR A 428 2.71 23.59 27.57
C TYR A 428 1.26 23.32 27.13
N CYS A 429 1.06 22.59 26.03
CA CYS A 429 -0.29 22.20 25.61
C CYS A 429 -0.98 21.29 26.64
N LEU A 430 -0.25 20.35 27.25
CA LEU A 430 -0.78 19.49 28.32
C LEU A 430 -1.23 20.26 29.56
N GLU A 431 -0.65 21.44 29.84
CA GLU A 431 -1.16 22.29 30.93
C GLU A 431 -2.60 22.79 30.69
N GLY A 432 -3.04 22.87 29.42
CA GLY A 432 -4.41 23.23 29.03
C GLY A 432 -4.84 24.65 29.44
N LYS A 433 -3.87 25.57 29.60
CA LYS A 433 -4.12 26.96 30.08
C LYS A 433 -4.60 27.88 28.97
N ASP A 434 -4.31 27.59 27.71
CA ASP A 434 -4.58 28.42 26.54
C ASP A 434 -5.32 27.58 25.46
N LEU A 435 -6.63 27.80 25.36
CA LEU A 435 -7.48 27.07 24.44
C LEU A 435 -7.19 27.41 22.97
N ASP A 436 -6.81 28.66 22.68
CA ASP A 436 -6.49 29.08 21.31
C ASP A 436 -5.16 28.46 20.83
N ARG A 437 -4.16 28.36 21.70
CA ARG A 437 -2.94 27.62 21.41
C ARG A 437 -3.20 26.14 21.24
N LEU A 438 -4.00 25.55 22.13
CA LEU A 438 -4.39 24.16 22.05
C LEU A 438 -5.10 23.87 20.71
N ALA A 439 -6.00 24.76 20.28
CA ALA A 439 -6.69 24.64 19.00
C ALA A 439 -5.71 24.64 17.82
N ARG A 440 -4.77 25.58 17.80
CA ARG A 440 -3.73 25.66 16.76
C ARG A 440 -2.79 24.45 16.76
N ALA A 441 -2.39 23.98 17.95
CA ALA A 441 -1.52 22.82 18.09
C ALA A 441 -2.21 21.48 17.85
N SER A 442 -3.56 21.45 17.86
CA SER A 442 -4.32 20.19 17.84
C SER A 442 -4.10 19.32 16.59
N VAL A 443 -3.70 19.92 15.48
CA VAL A 443 -3.32 19.17 14.25
C VAL A 443 -2.06 18.35 14.49
N ALA A 444 -1.11 18.85 15.28
CA ALA A 444 0.15 18.18 15.59
C ALA A 444 0.03 17.11 16.68
N PHE A 445 -1.14 16.88 17.27
CA PHE A 445 -1.35 15.72 18.16
C PHE A 445 -1.58 14.43 17.39
N ASP A 446 -1.80 14.50 16.09
CA ASP A 446 -1.60 13.43 15.15
C ASP A 446 -0.29 13.72 14.43
N TYR A 447 0.78 13.09 14.82
CA TYR A 447 2.13 13.27 14.27
C TYR A 447 2.72 11.92 13.90
N ARG A 448 3.60 11.94 12.91
CA ARG A 448 4.40 10.79 12.48
C ARG A 448 5.68 11.29 11.81
N GLN A 449 6.82 10.70 12.17
CA GLN A 449 8.08 10.97 11.50
C GLN A 449 8.08 10.28 10.12
N VAL A 450 8.38 11.05 9.06
CA VAL A 450 8.43 10.58 7.67
C VAL A 450 9.87 10.33 7.23
N ALA A 451 10.79 11.21 7.65
CA ALA A 451 12.22 11.14 7.28
C ALA A 451 13.10 11.78 8.35
N GLY A 452 14.41 11.54 8.23
CA GLY A 452 15.43 12.03 9.16
C GLY A 452 15.74 11.06 10.30
N GLU A 453 16.79 11.36 11.07
CA GLU A 453 17.34 10.46 12.10
C GLU A 453 17.07 10.90 13.53
N LEU A 454 16.45 12.07 13.73
CA LEU A 454 16.13 12.59 15.06
C LEU A 454 14.94 11.83 15.65
N TYR A 455 15.11 11.20 16.81
CA TYR A 455 14.06 10.37 17.47
C TYR A 455 13.00 11.21 18.20
N ILE A 456 12.32 12.10 17.51
CA ILE A 456 11.30 12.98 18.09
C ILE A 456 9.99 12.24 18.39
N ASP A 457 9.60 11.26 17.58
CA ASP A 457 8.35 10.50 17.77
C ASP A 457 8.24 9.92 19.17
N LYS A 458 9.35 9.33 19.67
CA LYS A 458 9.38 8.78 21.01
C LYS A 458 9.19 9.87 22.09
N VAL A 459 9.85 11.00 21.91
CA VAL A 459 9.79 12.12 22.88
C VAL A 459 8.37 12.66 22.98
N LEU A 460 7.71 12.91 21.83
CA LEU A 460 6.34 13.43 21.81
C LEU A 460 5.35 12.38 22.32
N THR A 461 5.56 11.11 21.98
CA THR A 461 4.71 10.00 22.43
C THR A 461 4.76 9.84 23.95
N ASP A 462 5.96 9.92 24.55
CA ASP A 462 6.11 9.81 26.01
C ASP A 462 5.39 10.98 26.72
N ILE A 463 5.45 12.20 26.17
CA ILE A 463 4.69 13.36 26.68
C ILE A 463 3.18 13.13 26.53
N MET A 464 2.70 12.70 25.38
CA MET A 464 1.27 12.55 25.14
C MET A 464 0.63 11.39 25.91
N ARG A 465 1.40 10.39 26.34
CA ARG A 465 0.94 9.34 27.25
C ARG A 465 0.52 9.87 28.63
N GLU A 466 1.03 11.04 29.02
CA GLU A 466 0.65 11.70 30.27
C GLU A 466 -0.68 12.46 30.17
N ALA A 467 -1.30 12.55 29.00
CA ALA A 467 -2.56 13.27 28.76
C ALA A 467 -3.67 12.96 29.79
N PRO A 468 -3.89 11.70 30.25
CA PRO A 468 -4.92 11.40 31.27
C PRO A 468 -4.70 12.13 32.59
N ALA A 469 -3.44 12.44 32.96
CA ALA A 469 -3.10 13.17 34.18
C ALA A 469 -3.37 14.69 34.08
N HIS A 470 -3.77 15.19 32.89
CA HIS A 470 -3.95 16.61 32.62
C HIS A 470 -5.43 17.00 32.36
N PRO A 471 -6.29 17.17 33.37
CA PRO A 471 -7.73 17.37 33.17
C PRO A 471 -8.09 18.64 32.40
N ARG A 472 -7.26 19.68 32.46
CA ARG A 472 -7.49 20.93 31.69
C ARG A 472 -7.27 20.71 30.19
N PHE A 473 -6.23 19.99 29.83
CA PHE A 473 -5.95 19.59 28.46
C PHE A 473 -7.09 18.74 27.91
N MET A 474 -7.50 17.69 28.63
CA MET A 474 -8.61 16.82 28.24
C MET A 474 -9.92 17.60 28.07
N ARG A 475 -10.18 18.58 28.94
CA ARG A 475 -11.33 19.49 28.80
C ARG A 475 -11.24 20.34 27.53
N GLY A 476 -10.08 20.88 27.23
CA GLY A 476 -9.84 21.66 26.03
C GLY A 476 -10.06 20.82 24.76
N LEU A 477 -9.50 19.60 24.70
CA LEU A 477 -9.70 18.67 23.57
C LEU A 477 -11.18 18.32 23.38
N HIS A 478 -11.86 18.01 24.48
CA HIS A 478 -13.30 17.74 24.43
C HIS A 478 -14.05 18.96 23.85
N GLN A 479 -13.77 20.15 24.34
CA GLN A 479 -14.43 21.38 23.88
C GLN A 479 -14.18 21.64 22.39
N LEU A 480 -12.95 21.41 21.89
CA LEU A 480 -12.60 21.58 20.48
C LEU A 480 -13.23 20.50 19.59
N GLY A 481 -13.23 19.25 20.04
CA GLY A 481 -13.68 18.11 19.24
C GLY A 481 -15.20 17.91 19.20
N PHE A 482 -15.88 18.23 20.30
CA PHE A 482 -17.31 17.91 20.45
C PHE A 482 -18.25 19.07 20.12
N ASN A 483 -17.75 20.28 19.98
CA ASN A 483 -18.56 21.46 19.62
C ASN A 483 -18.84 21.62 18.12
N ILE A 484 -18.41 20.67 17.28
CA ILE A 484 -18.72 20.68 15.85
C ILE A 484 -20.21 20.31 15.69
N PRO A 485 -21.04 21.21 15.10
CA PRO A 485 -22.48 20.95 15.00
C PRO A 485 -22.78 19.79 14.07
N SER A 486 -23.82 19.01 14.41
CA SER A 486 -24.31 17.95 13.55
C SER A 486 -24.97 18.54 12.28
N PRO A 487 -24.71 17.98 11.09
CA PRO A 487 -25.39 18.41 9.87
C PRO A 487 -26.83 17.89 9.77
N LEU A 488 -27.29 17.09 10.74
CA LEU A 488 -28.63 16.54 10.77
C LEU A 488 -29.64 17.61 11.16
N GLY A 489 -30.64 17.82 10.31
CA GLY A 489 -31.72 18.76 10.53
C GLY A 489 -32.83 18.22 11.44
N PHE A 490 -34.03 18.78 11.30
CA PHE A 490 -35.20 18.41 12.12
C PHE A 490 -35.50 16.91 12.04
N ARG A 491 -35.68 16.28 13.20
CA ARG A 491 -35.90 14.81 13.37
C ARG A 491 -34.74 13.94 12.86
N GLY A 492 -33.51 14.47 12.85
CA GLY A 492 -32.34 13.71 12.40
C GLY A 492 -32.33 13.42 10.90
N ARG A 493 -32.99 14.21 10.08
CA ARG A 493 -32.98 14.06 8.62
C ARG A 493 -31.75 14.72 8.02
N LEU A 494 -31.17 14.05 7.04
CA LEU A 494 -30.08 14.58 6.23
C LEU A 494 -30.68 15.20 4.96
N VAL A 495 -30.43 16.49 4.72
CA VAL A 495 -30.94 17.22 3.55
C VAL A 495 -29.94 18.29 3.09
N GLY A 496 -29.90 18.55 1.79
CA GLY A 496 -29.06 19.59 1.21
C GLY A 496 -27.60 19.16 1.06
N TYR A 497 -26.70 20.09 1.31
CA TYR A 497 -25.26 19.89 1.13
C TYR A 497 -24.59 19.55 2.45
N VAL A 498 -23.66 18.58 2.43
CA VAL A 498 -22.89 18.16 3.60
C VAL A 498 -21.41 18.14 3.28
N ASP A 499 -20.62 18.85 4.07
CA ASP A 499 -19.16 18.67 4.09
C ASP A 499 -18.84 17.39 4.87
N ILE A 500 -18.61 16.29 4.14
CA ILE A 500 -18.39 14.98 4.74
C ILE A 500 -17.13 14.92 5.59
N LYS A 501 -16.06 15.65 5.19
CA LYS A 501 -14.83 15.75 5.97
C LYS A 501 -15.12 16.45 7.31
N LYS A 502 -15.63 17.68 7.28
CA LYS A 502 -15.82 18.50 8.47
C LYS A 502 -16.95 18.00 9.38
N ASN A 503 -18.09 17.64 8.78
CA ASN A 503 -19.28 17.29 9.55
C ASN A 503 -19.38 15.80 9.89
N GLY A 504 -18.58 14.92 9.27
CA GLY A 504 -18.54 13.49 9.50
C GLY A 504 -17.21 13.01 10.04
N LEU A 505 -16.20 12.91 9.17
CA LEU A 505 -14.92 12.27 9.48
C LEU A 505 -14.16 12.97 10.60
N VAL A 506 -13.99 14.30 10.55
CA VAL A 506 -13.27 15.07 11.60
C VAL A 506 -13.91 14.90 12.97
N ARG A 507 -15.23 14.78 13.04
CA ARG A 507 -15.92 14.53 14.30
C ARG A 507 -15.57 13.17 14.88
N MET A 508 -15.52 12.13 14.05
CA MET A 508 -15.11 10.78 14.46
C MET A 508 -13.64 10.73 14.86
N GLN A 509 -12.77 11.38 14.09
CA GLN A 509 -11.34 11.50 14.38
C GLN A 509 -11.08 12.15 15.74
N ASN A 510 -11.81 13.23 16.04
CA ASN A 510 -11.70 13.92 17.33
C ASN A 510 -12.24 13.07 18.49
N LEU A 511 -13.33 12.31 18.29
CA LEU A 511 -13.86 11.36 19.27
C LEU A 511 -12.81 10.28 19.57
N ALA A 512 -12.29 9.62 18.53
CA ALA A 512 -11.31 8.55 18.67
C ALA A 512 -10.02 9.04 19.35
N ARG A 513 -9.53 10.25 18.98
CA ARG A 513 -8.37 10.89 19.61
C ARG A 513 -8.62 11.19 21.09
N TYR A 514 -9.77 11.76 21.42
CA TYR A 514 -10.16 12.08 22.79
C TYR A 514 -10.20 10.82 23.65
N TRP A 515 -10.84 9.75 23.18
CA TRP A 515 -10.91 8.49 23.90
C TRP A 515 -9.54 7.83 24.05
N ALA A 516 -8.74 7.81 23.00
CA ALA A 516 -7.37 7.29 23.05
C ALA A 516 -6.55 8.02 24.12
N PHE A 517 -6.56 9.35 24.12
CA PHE A 517 -5.82 10.13 25.11
C PHE A 517 -6.37 10.00 26.54
N THR A 518 -7.66 9.71 26.73
CA THR A 518 -8.22 9.40 28.07
C THR A 518 -7.56 8.17 28.69
N HIS A 519 -7.03 7.26 27.87
CA HIS A 519 -6.36 6.04 28.30
C HIS A 519 -4.83 6.07 28.07
N GLY A 520 -4.25 7.21 27.67
CA GLY A 520 -2.83 7.30 27.35
C GLY A 520 -2.41 6.51 26.10
N ILE A 521 -3.37 6.20 25.22
CA ILE A 521 -3.15 5.49 23.96
C ILE A 521 -2.64 6.48 22.91
N THR A 522 -1.56 6.12 22.21
CA THR A 522 -0.90 6.90 21.17
C THR A 522 -0.92 6.19 19.80
N ALA A 523 -1.94 5.39 19.52
CA ALA A 523 -2.14 4.77 18.21
C ALA A 523 -2.34 5.84 17.12
N ASP A 524 -1.87 5.56 15.91
CA ASP A 524 -1.78 6.56 14.85
C ASP A 524 -3.15 6.82 14.18
N SER A 525 -3.80 5.79 13.63
CA SER A 525 -5.02 5.97 12.85
C SER A 525 -6.29 6.02 13.71
N THR A 526 -7.35 6.58 13.16
CA THR A 526 -8.67 6.63 13.81
C THR A 526 -9.21 5.23 14.13
N LEU A 527 -9.06 4.28 13.20
CA LEU A 527 -9.54 2.91 13.39
C LEU A 527 -8.73 2.16 14.46
N GLU A 528 -7.41 2.31 14.48
CA GLU A 528 -6.56 1.72 15.50
C GLU A 528 -6.87 2.26 16.90
N ARG A 529 -7.13 3.56 17.03
CA ARG A 529 -7.56 4.18 18.29
C ARG A 529 -8.87 3.59 18.81
N LEU A 530 -9.87 3.41 17.93
CA LEU A 530 -11.15 2.81 18.30
C LEU A 530 -10.98 1.37 18.79
N VAL A 531 -10.12 0.58 18.14
CA VAL A 531 -9.81 -0.79 18.55
C VAL A 531 -9.08 -0.79 19.89
N ALA A 532 -8.02 -0.03 20.04
CA ALA A 532 -7.19 0.00 21.25
C ALA A 532 -7.98 0.50 22.48
N VAL A 533 -8.90 1.46 22.30
CA VAL A 533 -9.78 1.90 23.38
C VAL A 533 -10.72 0.79 23.84
N ALA A 534 -11.35 0.07 22.91
CA ALA A 534 -12.23 -1.04 23.24
C ALA A 534 -11.49 -2.15 24.03
N GLU A 535 -10.27 -2.49 23.59
CA GLU A 535 -9.42 -3.48 24.26
C GLU A 535 -9.06 -3.07 25.71
N VAL A 536 -8.64 -1.82 25.92
CA VAL A 536 -8.27 -1.30 27.25
C VAL A 536 -9.48 -1.26 28.19
N GLU A 537 -10.66 -0.95 27.66
CA GLU A 537 -11.92 -0.98 28.44
C GLU A 537 -12.49 -2.40 28.64
N GLY A 538 -11.79 -3.43 28.19
CA GLY A 538 -12.21 -4.83 28.31
C GLY A 538 -13.45 -5.16 27.47
N ARG A 539 -13.74 -4.36 26.45
CA ARG A 539 -14.80 -4.59 25.48
C ARG A 539 -14.24 -5.40 24.30
N ASP A 540 -15.04 -6.30 23.78
CA ASP A 540 -14.69 -6.96 22.52
C ASP A 540 -14.78 -5.92 21.38
N PRO A 541 -13.68 -5.61 20.67
CA PRO A 541 -13.72 -4.68 19.54
C PRO A 541 -14.68 -5.11 18.42
N MET A 542 -15.10 -6.37 18.41
CA MET A 542 -16.05 -6.93 17.45
C MET A 542 -17.49 -6.89 17.92
N ASN A 543 -17.76 -6.35 19.12
CA ASN A 543 -19.14 -6.14 19.58
C ASN A 543 -19.88 -5.15 18.65
N GLU A 544 -21.21 -5.16 18.70
CA GLU A 544 -22.07 -4.41 17.78
C GLU A 544 -21.81 -2.89 17.81
N ASP A 545 -21.61 -2.31 19.01
CA ASP A 545 -21.42 -0.86 19.18
C ASP A 545 -20.07 -0.39 18.59
N ASP A 546 -18.97 -1.04 18.95
CA ASP A 546 -17.61 -0.68 18.49
C ASP A 546 -17.43 -0.96 17.00
N ARG A 547 -18.02 -2.04 16.51
CA ARG A 547 -18.07 -2.38 15.10
C ARG A 547 -18.83 -1.32 14.30
N SER A 548 -19.99 -0.88 14.79
CA SER A 548 -20.82 0.13 14.14
C SER A 548 -20.10 1.47 13.98
N LEU A 549 -19.28 1.89 14.96
CA LEU A 549 -18.47 3.12 14.84
C LEU A 549 -17.39 3.00 13.74
N ARG A 550 -16.71 1.87 13.67
CA ARG A 550 -15.69 1.62 12.64
C ARG A 550 -16.31 1.53 11.24
N GLU A 551 -17.45 0.85 11.12
CA GLU A 551 -18.22 0.76 9.87
C GLU A 551 -18.75 2.14 9.45
N ALA A 552 -19.21 2.96 10.39
CA ALA A 552 -19.64 4.33 10.11
C ALA A 552 -18.48 5.19 9.58
N PHE A 553 -17.30 5.12 10.21
CA PHE A 553 -16.09 5.82 9.73
C PHE A 553 -15.70 5.36 8.33
N THR A 554 -15.58 4.05 8.13
CA THR A 554 -15.18 3.45 6.85
C THR A 554 -16.18 3.79 5.74
N SER A 555 -17.49 3.77 6.03
CA SER A 555 -18.55 4.13 5.07
C SER A 555 -18.48 5.60 4.67
N MET A 556 -18.29 6.51 5.64
CA MET A 556 -18.12 7.94 5.35
C MET A 556 -16.85 8.20 4.53
N LEU A 557 -15.74 7.55 4.88
CA LEU A 557 -14.49 7.65 4.14
C LEU A 557 -14.66 7.15 2.69
N HIS A 558 -15.28 5.98 2.51
CA HIS A 558 -15.57 5.43 1.17
C HIS A 558 -16.44 6.39 0.33
N LEU A 559 -17.45 7.00 0.94
CA LEU A 559 -18.31 7.96 0.25
C LEU A 559 -17.53 9.22 -0.17
N GLN A 560 -16.61 9.73 0.67
CA GLN A 560 -15.70 10.82 0.34
C GLN A 560 -14.82 10.46 -0.86
N LEU A 561 -14.17 9.28 -0.82
CA LEU A 561 -13.29 8.84 -1.90
C LEU A 561 -14.05 8.66 -3.23
N ARG A 562 -15.26 8.13 -3.19
CA ARG A 562 -16.13 8.05 -4.38
C ARG A 562 -16.51 9.43 -4.93
N HIS A 563 -16.75 10.41 -4.04
CA HIS A 563 -17.02 11.79 -4.44
C HIS A 563 -15.79 12.38 -5.16
N HIS A 564 -14.57 12.19 -4.62
CA HIS A 564 -13.32 12.61 -5.26
C HIS A 564 -13.11 11.92 -6.62
N ALA A 565 -13.29 10.59 -6.71
CA ALA A 565 -13.16 9.86 -7.98
C ALA A 565 -14.12 10.39 -9.05
N ASN A 566 -15.36 10.71 -8.66
CA ASN A 566 -16.32 11.31 -9.56
C ASN A 566 -15.91 12.72 -10.02
N ALA A 567 -15.31 13.52 -9.16
CA ALA A 567 -14.76 14.83 -9.52
C ALA A 567 -13.61 14.68 -10.53
N ILE A 568 -12.66 13.75 -10.29
CA ILE A 568 -11.54 13.47 -11.20
C ILE A 568 -12.04 13.05 -12.59
N ARG A 569 -12.98 12.09 -12.67
CA ARG A 569 -13.55 11.62 -13.94
C ARG A 569 -14.23 12.72 -14.76
N ASN A 570 -14.77 13.73 -14.08
CA ASN A 570 -15.47 14.83 -14.72
C ASN A 570 -14.61 16.10 -14.84
N GLY A 571 -13.30 16.03 -14.54
CA GLY A 571 -12.40 17.18 -14.60
C GLY A 571 -12.79 18.33 -13.67
N ARG A 572 -13.46 18.04 -12.54
CA ARG A 572 -13.90 19.05 -11.56
C ARG A 572 -12.88 19.18 -10.44
N PRO A 573 -12.78 20.35 -9.81
CA PRO A 573 -11.99 20.52 -8.59
C PRO A 573 -12.41 19.53 -7.50
N LEU A 574 -11.45 19.08 -6.71
CA LEU A 574 -11.70 18.21 -5.57
C LEU A 574 -12.25 19.04 -4.39
N ASP A 575 -13.34 18.57 -3.82
CA ASP A 575 -13.94 19.14 -2.62
C ASP A 575 -14.58 18.04 -1.74
N ASN A 576 -15.08 18.40 -0.58
CA ASN A 576 -15.71 17.50 0.37
C ASN A 576 -17.23 17.74 0.52
N ILE A 577 -17.83 18.53 -0.40
CA ILE A 577 -19.23 18.95 -0.32
C ILE A 577 -20.10 18.01 -1.14
N ILE A 578 -20.85 17.18 -0.47
CA ILE A 578 -21.76 16.21 -1.09
C ILE A 578 -23.17 16.78 -1.14
N ASP A 579 -23.77 16.83 -2.34
CA ASP A 579 -25.20 17.04 -2.50
C ASP A 579 -25.94 15.74 -2.17
N THR A 580 -26.65 15.72 -1.05
CA THR A 580 -27.33 14.52 -0.56
C THR A 580 -28.49 14.07 -1.45
N SER A 581 -29.02 14.97 -2.29
CA SER A 581 -30.08 14.62 -3.26
C SER A 581 -29.59 13.76 -4.41
N THR A 582 -28.27 13.75 -4.67
CA THR A 582 -27.64 12.96 -5.74
C THR A 582 -27.19 11.57 -5.27
N LEU A 583 -27.27 11.30 -3.97
CA LEU A 583 -26.88 10.03 -3.41
C LEU A 583 -27.90 8.93 -3.76
N ARG A 584 -27.40 7.72 -4.00
CA ARG A 584 -28.26 6.54 -4.09
C ARG A 584 -28.98 6.35 -2.75
N PRO A 585 -30.20 5.81 -2.73
CA PRO A 585 -30.99 5.67 -1.49
C PRO A 585 -30.23 4.97 -0.35
N LEU A 586 -29.45 3.94 -0.66
CA LEU A 586 -28.64 3.22 0.33
C LEU A 586 -27.48 4.09 0.86
N ASP A 587 -26.76 4.79 0.00
CA ASP A 587 -25.66 5.67 0.39
C ASP A 587 -26.18 6.82 1.28
N HIS A 588 -27.35 7.37 0.95
CA HIS A 588 -28.02 8.40 1.76
C HIS A 588 -28.41 7.86 3.15
N ALA A 589 -29.02 6.67 3.20
CA ALA A 589 -29.39 6.05 4.47
C ALA A 589 -28.19 5.74 5.35
N ASN A 590 -27.12 5.18 4.77
CA ASN A 590 -25.88 4.85 5.48
C ASN A 590 -25.19 6.11 6.01
N LEU A 591 -25.08 7.18 5.21
CA LEU A 591 -24.52 8.45 5.66
C LEU A 591 -25.34 9.05 6.80
N GLN A 592 -26.68 9.05 6.66
CA GLN A 592 -27.56 9.58 7.71
C GLN A 592 -27.40 8.81 9.03
N GLU A 593 -27.31 7.48 8.97
CA GLU A 593 -27.13 6.64 10.16
C GLU A 593 -25.74 6.82 10.78
N ALA A 594 -24.68 6.86 9.98
CA ALA A 594 -23.32 7.16 10.45
C ALA A 594 -23.26 8.52 11.19
N LEU A 595 -23.88 9.55 10.64
CA LEU A 595 -23.92 10.88 11.27
C LEU A 595 -24.79 10.92 12.55
N ARG A 596 -25.84 10.08 12.62
CA ARG A 596 -26.64 9.90 13.86
C ARG A 596 -25.82 9.23 14.95
N LEU A 597 -25.09 8.19 14.59
CA LEU A 597 -24.23 7.46 15.52
C LEU A 597 -23.16 8.39 16.12
N VAL A 598 -22.45 9.14 15.26
CA VAL A 598 -21.46 10.15 15.72
C VAL A 598 -22.12 11.18 16.65
N ALA A 599 -23.30 11.66 16.30
CA ALA A 599 -24.01 12.65 17.13
C ALA A 599 -24.50 12.08 18.45
N ALA A 600 -24.86 10.80 18.48
CA ALA A 600 -25.24 10.09 19.71
C ALA A 600 -24.03 9.92 20.64
N GLU A 601 -22.90 9.48 20.10
CA GLU A 601 -21.67 9.32 20.88
C GLU A 601 -21.15 10.66 21.43
N GLN A 602 -21.21 11.74 20.68
CA GLN A 602 -20.87 13.07 21.19
C GLN A 602 -21.75 13.50 22.39
N LYS A 603 -23.01 13.09 22.42
CA LYS A 603 -23.94 13.38 23.53
C LYS A 603 -23.75 12.46 24.73
N ARG A 604 -23.33 11.21 24.50
CA ARG A 604 -23.12 10.18 25.54
C ARG A 604 -21.98 10.55 26.49
N PHE A 605 -21.00 11.34 26.01
CA PHE A 605 -19.87 11.79 26.80
C PHE A 605 -19.94 13.31 27.07
N PRO A 606 -20.97 13.80 27.81
CA PRO A 606 -20.90 15.16 28.32
C PRO A 606 -19.71 15.23 29.26
N PHE A 607 -18.81 16.18 29.02
CA PHE A 607 -17.66 16.36 29.87
C PHE A 607 -18.10 16.58 31.32
N LEU A 608 -17.88 15.63 32.18
CA LEU A 608 -17.93 15.74 33.63
C LEU A 608 -16.68 15.09 34.22
N PRO A 609 -15.58 15.82 34.44
CA PRO A 609 -14.68 15.40 35.48
C PRO A 609 -15.40 15.69 36.78
N ARG A 610 -15.76 14.65 37.51
CA ARG A 610 -15.98 14.82 38.94
C ARG A 610 -14.67 15.34 39.52
N LEU A 611 -14.73 16.52 40.11
CA LEU A 611 -13.68 17.07 40.96
C LEU A 611 -13.35 16.12 42.08
#